data_50361cb214ecb08e8dbb4a4feeabae4a
#
_entry.id   50361cb214ecb08e8dbb4a4feeabae4a
#
_cell.length_a   1.000
_cell.length_b   1.000
_cell.length_c   1.000
_cell.angle_alpha   90.00
_cell.angle_beta   90.00
_cell.angle_gamma   90.00
#
_symmetry.space_group_name_H-M   'P 1'
#
loop_
_entity.id
_entity.type
_entity.pdbx_description
1 polymer ?
#
loop_
_entity_poly.entity_id
_entity_poly.type
_entity_poly.pdbx_seq_one_letter_code
_entity_poly.pdbx_strand_id
1 'polypeptide(L)'
;MAKYNIVEKKQKEAVYRTLVSPKMMDEMKEKILRVIVMEKKYKDKNYSAKKLAEDLGTNTRYISAVVNVCFHMNYTSFVNKFRIEEAMAILVDRRYQGLRMEEVSDMVGFANRQSFYASFYKQMNMTPREYRLQQLAQHPLERVAKPSKKTAKKS
;
A
#
# COMPACT_ATOMS: atom_id res chain seq x y z
N MET A 1 -13.65 23.36 8.54
CA MET A 1 -12.45 22.62 8.79
C MET A 1 -11.86 21.99 7.56
N ALA A 2 -12.64 21.25 6.82
CA ALA A 2 -12.13 20.63 5.61
C ALA A 2 -11.58 21.64 4.61
N LYS A 3 -12.27 22.75 4.47
CA LYS A 3 -11.85 23.80 3.58
C LYS A 3 -10.51 24.36 3.97
N TYR A 4 -10.33 24.59 5.27
CA TYR A 4 -9.12 25.15 5.80
C TYR A 4 -7.95 24.21 5.53
N ASN A 5 -8.15 22.92 5.75
CA ASN A 5 -7.09 21.95 5.53
C ASN A 5 -6.68 21.85 4.07
N ILE A 6 -7.63 22.00 3.16
CA ILE A 6 -7.33 21.96 1.73
C ILE A 6 -6.50 23.16 1.32
N VAL A 7 -6.81 24.33 1.83
CA VAL A 7 -6.07 25.54 1.52
C VAL A 7 -4.64 25.45 2.04
N GLU A 8 -4.49 24.99 3.27
CA GLU A 8 -3.18 24.85 3.89
C GLU A 8 -2.32 23.88 3.11
N LYS A 9 -2.91 22.77 2.69
CA LYS A 9 -2.21 21.75 1.92
C LYS A 9 -1.72 22.32 0.60
N LYS A 10 -2.56 23.07 -0.11
CA LYS A 10 -2.19 23.67 -1.38
C LYS A 10 -1.08 24.68 -1.20
N GLN A 11 -1.09 25.44 -0.12
CA GLN A 11 -0.05 26.40 0.14
C GLN A 11 1.29 25.71 0.37
N LYS A 12 1.30 24.60 1.10
CA LYS A 12 2.52 23.84 1.33
C LYS A 12 3.08 23.31 0.02
N GLU A 13 2.22 22.78 -0.82
CA GLU A 13 2.64 22.27 -2.11
C GLU A 13 3.27 23.38 -2.96
N ALA A 14 2.66 24.56 -2.95
CA ALA A 14 3.16 25.66 -3.72
C ALA A 14 4.53 26.11 -3.25
N VAL A 15 4.74 26.14 -1.92
CA VAL A 15 6.02 26.52 -1.34
C VAL A 15 7.10 25.54 -1.77
N TYR A 16 6.82 24.25 -1.69
CA TYR A 16 7.81 23.24 -2.07
C TYR A 16 8.12 23.29 -3.55
N ARG A 17 7.13 23.53 -4.39
CA ARG A 17 7.35 23.63 -5.82
C ARG A 17 8.24 24.83 -6.15
N THR A 18 8.17 25.87 -5.34
CA THR A 18 8.98 27.05 -5.53
C THR A 18 10.42 26.82 -5.08
N LEU A 19 10.59 26.13 -3.96
CA LEU A 19 11.91 25.95 -3.35
C LEU A 19 12.70 24.77 -3.90
N VAL A 20 12.03 23.80 -4.50
CA VAL A 20 12.68 22.58 -4.98
C VAL A 20 12.45 22.47 -6.48
N SER A 21 13.51 22.25 -7.24
CA SER A 21 13.39 22.16 -8.68
C SER A 21 12.59 20.90 -9.06
N PRO A 22 11.87 20.95 -10.19
CA PRO A 22 11.13 19.77 -10.66
C PRO A 22 12.03 18.56 -10.84
N LYS A 23 13.26 18.76 -11.25
CA LYS A 23 14.22 17.69 -11.44
C LYS A 23 14.54 17.00 -10.12
N MET A 24 14.81 17.79 -9.08
CA MET A 24 15.12 17.25 -7.76
C MET A 24 13.93 16.48 -7.20
N MET A 25 12.75 17.01 -7.41
CA MET A 25 11.53 16.35 -6.94
C MET A 25 11.31 15.02 -7.65
N ASP A 26 11.54 14.98 -8.96
CA ASP A 26 11.42 13.78 -9.75
C ASP A 26 12.43 12.73 -9.29
N GLU A 27 13.66 13.13 -9.03
CA GLU A 27 14.69 12.22 -8.56
C GLU A 27 14.33 11.63 -7.23
N MET A 28 13.80 12.45 -6.32
CA MET A 28 13.40 11.95 -5.02
C MET A 28 12.17 11.02 -5.13
N LYS A 29 11.25 11.36 -6.02
CA LYS A 29 10.10 10.52 -6.28
C LYS A 29 10.54 9.11 -6.71
N GLU A 30 11.51 9.04 -7.62
CA GLU A 30 12.02 7.77 -8.10
C GLU A 30 12.69 6.97 -6.99
N LYS A 31 13.43 7.65 -6.13
CA LYS A 31 14.08 6.98 -5.00
C LYS A 31 13.05 6.42 -4.03
N ILE A 32 12.00 7.18 -3.77
CA ILE A 32 10.93 6.74 -2.88
C ILE A 32 10.25 5.51 -3.47
N LEU A 33 9.93 5.54 -4.77
CA LEU A 33 9.29 4.42 -5.43
C LEU A 33 10.17 3.18 -5.38
N ARG A 34 11.48 3.36 -5.57
CA ARG A 34 12.39 2.23 -5.52
C ARG A 34 12.34 1.55 -4.15
N VAL A 35 12.49 2.32 -3.09
CA VAL A 35 12.55 1.77 -1.75
C VAL A 35 11.20 1.20 -1.32
N ILE A 36 10.14 1.99 -1.45
CA ILE A 36 8.84 1.57 -0.95
C ILE A 36 8.23 0.47 -1.80
N VAL A 37 8.26 0.62 -3.11
CA VAL A 37 7.55 -0.29 -3.99
C VAL A 37 8.42 -1.43 -4.51
N MET A 38 9.56 -1.11 -5.10
CA MET A 38 10.38 -2.14 -5.72
C MET A 38 11.10 -3.02 -4.71
N GLU A 39 11.59 -2.42 -3.63
CA GLU A 39 12.20 -3.19 -2.55
C GLU A 39 11.16 -3.67 -1.55
N LYS A 40 9.90 -3.30 -1.78
CA LYS A 40 8.76 -3.75 -0.97
C LYS A 40 8.87 -3.41 0.51
N LYS A 41 9.45 -2.25 0.81
CA LYS A 41 9.53 -1.82 2.21
C LYS A 41 8.14 -1.54 2.79
N TYR A 42 7.12 -1.40 1.95
CA TYR A 42 5.76 -1.25 2.45
C TYR A 42 5.34 -2.45 3.30
N LYS A 43 5.96 -3.61 3.09
CA LYS A 43 5.61 -4.82 3.85
C LYS A 43 6.21 -4.83 5.25
N ASP A 44 7.15 -3.95 5.52
CA ASP A 44 7.77 -3.87 6.85
C ASP A 44 6.96 -2.89 7.69
N LYS A 45 6.22 -3.42 8.67
CA LYS A 45 5.36 -2.59 9.50
C LYS A 45 6.14 -1.54 10.32
N ASN A 46 7.44 -1.74 10.47
CA ASN A 46 8.27 -0.82 11.23
C ASN A 46 9.02 0.20 10.36
N TYR A 47 8.82 0.15 9.04
CA TYR A 47 9.53 1.06 8.15
C TYR A 47 8.74 2.37 8.04
N SER A 48 9.20 3.37 8.75
CA SER A 48 8.50 4.66 8.86
C SER A 48 9.03 5.67 7.84
N ALA A 49 8.31 6.79 7.72
CA ALA A 49 8.79 7.92 6.91
C ALA A 49 10.13 8.41 7.42
N LYS A 50 10.35 8.34 8.73
CA LYS A 50 11.62 8.76 9.32
C LYS A 50 12.74 7.85 8.84
N LYS A 51 12.49 6.55 8.83
CA LYS A 51 13.49 5.58 8.39
C LYS A 51 13.79 5.78 6.90
N LEU A 52 12.76 6.01 6.11
CA LEU A 52 12.94 6.28 4.68
C LEU A 52 13.77 7.53 4.47
N ALA A 53 13.48 8.59 5.24
CA ALA A 53 14.22 9.84 5.13
C ALA A 53 15.69 9.61 5.47
N GLU A 54 15.97 8.84 6.51
CA GLU A 54 17.34 8.53 6.89
C GLU A 54 18.06 7.76 5.77
N ASP A 55 17.38 6.77 5.22
CA ASP A 55 17.97 5.95 4.16
C ASP A 55 18.25 6.75 2.89
N LEU A 56 17.44 7.75 2.63
CA LEU A 56 17.62 8.57 1.44
C LEU A 56 18.41 9.86 1.70
N GLY A 57 18.91 10.05 2.93
CA GLY A 57 19.72 11.21 3.25
C GLY A 57 18.97 12.53 3.27
N THR A 58 17.71 12.49 3.69
CA THR A 58 16.88 13.68 3.73
C THR A 58 16.09 13.72 5.03
N ASN A 59 14.97 14.43 5.07
CA ASN A 59 14.14 14.53 6.26
C ASN A 59 12.68 14.21 5.93
N THR A 60 11.89 13.94 6.98
CA THR A 60 10.50 13.53 6.79
C THR A 60 9.65 14.59 6.13
N ARG A 61 9.99 15.86 6.38
CA ARG A 61 9.23 16.95 5.80
C ARG A 61 9.34 16.93 4.27
N TYR A 62 10.53 16.71 3.77
CA TYR A 62 10.75 16.65 2.33
C TYR A 62 10.08 15.39 1.74
N ILE A 63 10.20 14.26 2.42
CA ILE A 63 9.51 13.03 1.97
C ILE A 63 8.01 13.29 1.85
N SER A 64 7.41 13.88 2.89
CA SER A 64 5.98 14.17 2.89
C SER A 64 5.59 15.11 1.76
N ALA A 65 6.42 16.11 1.51
CA ALA A 65 6.15 17.07 0.44
C ALA A 65 6.17 16.41 -0.92
N VAL A 66 7.17 15.57 -1.18
CA VAL A 66 7.28 14.88 -2.46
C VAL A 66 6.11 13.96 -2.69
N VAL A 67 5.73 13.20 -1.65
CA VAL A 67 4.60 12.29 -1.75
C VAL A 67 3.30 13.05 -2.01
N ASN A 68 3.10 14.17 -1.31
CA ASN A 68 1.90 14.98 -1.53
C ASN A 68 1.86 15.57 -2.93
N VAL A 69 2.96 16.12 -3.40
CA VAL A 69 2.99 16.76 -4.71
C VAL A 69 2.91 15.75 -5.84
N CYS A 70 3.65 14.65 -5.72
CA CYS A 70 3.74 13.68 -6.82
C CYS A 70 2.59 12.67 -6.84
N PHE A 71 2.06 12.32 -5.67
CA PHE A 71 1.05 11.27 -5.60
C PHE A 71 -0.28 11.75 -5.01
N HIS A 72 -0.35 13.01 -4.58
CA HIS A 72 -1.58 13.64 -4.07
C HIS A 72 -2.17 12.92 -2.85
N MET A 73 -1.32 12.41 -1.99
CA MET A 73 -1.74 11.74 -0.76
C MET A 73 -0.63 11.85 0.28
N ASN A 74 -0.95 11.59 1.54
CA ASN A 74 0.08 11.62 2.56
C ASN A 74 0.85 10.30 2.53
N TYR A 75 1.97 10.28 3.26
CA TYR A 75 2.87 9.12 3.24
C TYR A 75 2.17 7.82 3.68
N THR A 76 1.37 7.90 4.74
CA THR A 76 0.68 6.72 5.25
C THR A 76 -0.29 6.14 4.21
N SER A 77 -1.05 7.00 3.56
CA SER A 77 -1.98 6.55 2.51
C SER A 77 -1.22 5.97 1.32
N PHE A 78 -0.09 6.58 1.00
CA PHE A 78 0.76 6.12 -0.09
C PHE A 78 1.25 4.70 0.17
N VAL A 79 1.80 4.46 1.36
CA VAL A 79 2.30 3.12 1.71
C VAL A 79 1.15 2.12 1.79
N ASN A 80 0.05 2.51 2.42
CA ASN A 80 -1.09 1.61 2.58
C ASN A 80 -1.69 1.20 1.24
N LYS A 81 -1.60 2.05 0.23
CA LYS A 81 -2.09 1.71 -1.10
C LYS A 81 -1.42 0.44 -1.61
N PHE A 82 -0.11 0.33 -1.46
CA PHE A 82 0.62 -0.83 -1.93
C PHE A 82 0.36 -2.05 -1.06
N ARG A 83 0.18 -1.83 0.24
CA ARG A 83 -0.18 -2.93 1.14
C ARG A 83 -1.53 -3.54 0.75
N ILE A 84 -2.49 -2.69 0.41
CA ILE A 84 -3.82 -3.16 0.01
C ILE A 84 -3.75 -3.88 -1.35
N GLU A 85 -2.97 -3.36 -2.28
CA GLU A 85 -2.82 -4.03 -3.57
C GLU A 85 -2.23 -5.42 -3.42
N GLU A 86 -1.24 -5.56 -2.53
CA GLU A 86 -0.65 -6.86 -2.26
C GLU A 86 -1.68 -7.77 -1.59
N ALA A 87 -2.47 -7.23 -0.65
CA ALA A 87 -3.49 -8.00 0.03
C ALA A 87 -4.55 -8.49 -0.95
N MET A 88 -4.92 -7.67 -1.91
CA MET A 88 -5.91 -8.06 -2.91
C MET A 88 -5.42 -9.29 -3.69
N ALA A 89 -4.15 -9.31 -4.03
CA ALA A 89 -3.57 -10.46 -4.74
C ALA A 89 -3.57 -11.71 -3.86
N ILE A 90 -3.23 -11.54 -2.59
CA ILE A 90 -3.18 -12.66 -1.65
C ILE A 90 -4.57 -13.24 -1.40
N LEU A 91 -5.57 -12.37 -1.27
CA LEU A 91 -6.93 -12.79 -0.96
C LEU A 91 -7.55 -13.70 -2.02
N VAL A 92 -7.10 -13.58 -3.26
CA VAL A 92 -7.63 -14.40 -4.34
C VAL A 92 -6.64 -15.47 -4.80
N ASP A 93 -5.52 -15.60 -4.12
CA ASP A 93 -4.50 -16.58 -4.48
C ASP A 93 -4.82 -17.90 -3.79
N ARG A 94 -4.90 -18.96 -4.59
CA ARG A 94 -5.21 -20.28 -4.08
C ARG A 94 -4.28 -20.73 -2.96
N ARG A 95 -3.02 -20.36 -3.04
CA ARG A 95 -2.02 -20.75 -2.05
C ARG A 95 -2.31 -20.21 -0.65
N TYR A 96 -3.07 -19.12 -0.57
CA TYR A 96 -3.28 -18.44 0.71
C TYR A 96 -4.70 -18.49 1.23
N GLN A 97 -5.52 -19.40 0.71
CA GLN A 97 -6.92 -19.46 1.14
C GLN A 97 -7.11 -19.90 2.58
N GLY A 98 -6.14 -20.61 3.14
CA GLY A 98 -6.23 -21.04 4.53
C GLY A 98 -5.81 -19.98 5.55
N LEU A 99 -5.30 -18.84 5.08
CA LEU A 99 -4.82 -17.82 5.99
C LEU A 99 -5.97 -17.02 6.61
N ARG A 100 -5.80 -16.69 7.89
CA ARG A 100 -6.74 -15.80 8.56
C ARG A 100 -6.44 -14.37 8.14
N MET A 101 -7.41 -13.49 8.29
CA MET A 101 -7.23 -12.09 7.91
C MET A 101 -6.11 -11.41 8.70
N GLU A 102 -5.88 -11.83 9.95
CA GLU A 102 -4.77 -11.29 10.73
C GLU A 102 -3.44 -11.66 10.09
N GLU A 103 -3.37 -12.86 9.54
CA GLU A 103 -2.14 -13.30 8.88
C GLU A 103 -1.90 -12.54 7.59
N VAL A 104 -2.95 -12.28 6.83
CA VAL A 104 -2.84 -11.48 5.61
C VAL A 104 -2.40 -10.06 5.97
N SER A 105 -3.01 -9.49 7.01
CA SER A 105 -2.67 -8.16 7.50
C SER A 105 -1.19 -8.06 7.83
N ASP A 106 -0.68 -9.06 8.52
CA ASP A 106 0.71 -9.09 8.93
C ASP A 106 1.65 -9.23 7.73
N MET A 107 1.30 -10.09 6.80
CA MET A 107 2.11 -10.32 5.61
C MET A 107 2.32 -9.07 4.77
N VAL A 108 1.32 -8.20 4.71
CA VAL A 108 1.43 -7.01 3.86
C VAL A 108 1.93 -5.78 4.62
N GLY A 109 2.14 -5.88 5.94
CA GLY A 109 2.80 -4.83 6.68
C GLY A 109 1.95 -3.95 7.58
N PHE A 110 0.69 -4.30 7.81
CA PHE A 110 -0.13 -3.52 8.73
C PHE A 110 0.20 -3.89 10.18
N ALA A 111 0.04 -2.92 11.07
CA ALA A 111 0.34 -3.13 12.47
C ALA A 111 -0.63 -4.10 13.13
N ASN A 112 -1.89 -4.09 12.69
CA ASN A 112 -2.90 -4.96 13.24
C ASN A 112 -4.06 -5.11 12.26
N ARG A 113 -4.97 -6.02 12.57
CA ARG A 113 -6.10 -6.31 11.71
C ARG A 113 -7.03 -5.12 11.51
N GLN A 114 -7.22 -4.34 12.58
CA GLN A 114 -8.10 -3.19 12.50
C GLN A 114 -7.61 -2.16 11.47
N SER A 115 -6.30 -1.89 11.48
CA SER A 115 -5.71 -0.96 10.51
C SER A 115 -5.86 -1.48 9.10
N PHE A 116 -5.68 -2.78 8.92
CA PHE A 116 -5.85 -3.42 7.63
C PHE A 116 -7.29 -3.25 7.13
N TYR A 117 -8.27 -3.60 7.96
CA TYR A 117 -9.66 -3.49 7.57
C TYR A 117 -10.06 -2.05 7.25
N ALA A 118 -9.62 -1.10 8.08
CA ALA A 118 -9.94 0.30 7.86
C ALA A 118 -9.37 0.80 6.52
N SER A 119 -8.10 0.46 6.24
CA SER A 119 -7.47 0.87 4.98
C SER A 119 -8.10 0.19 3.79
N PHE A 120 -8.42 -1.10 3.92
CA PHE A 120 -9.02 -1.84 2.83
C PHE A 120 -10.40 -1.25 2.50
N TYR A 121 -11.21 -1.01 3.52
CA TYR A 121 -12.54 -0.45 3.30
C TYR A 121 -12.46 0.95 2.68
N LYS A 122 -11.52 1.76 3.16
CA LYS A 122 -11.36 3.10 2.63
C LYS A 122 -11.00 3.08 1.15
N GLN A 123 -10.17 2.13 0.75
CA GLN A 123 -9.71 2.06 -0.62
C GLN A 123 -10.67 1.31 -1.54
N MET A 124 -11.29 0.24 -1.05
CA MET A 124 -12.11 -0.64 -1.88
C MET A 124 -13.61 -0.54 -1.63
N ASN A 125 -14.00 0.18 -0.59
CA ASN A 125 -15.40 0.33 -0.20
C ASN A 125 -16.09 -1.00 0.13
N MET A 126 -15.31 -1.95 0.59
CA MET A 126 -15.81 -3.24 1.07
C MET A 126 -14.74 -3.85 1.97
N THR A 127 -15.11 -4.87 2.74
CA THR A 127 -14.15 -5.54 3.62
C THR A 127 -13.30 -6.51 2.82
N PRO A 128 -12.14 -6.93 3.36
CA PRO A 128 -11.32 -7.93 2.69
C PRO A 128 -12.08 -9.24 2.45
N ARG A 129 -12.94 -9.62 3.40
CA ARG A 129 -13.72 -10.84 3.26
C ARG A 129 -14.73 -10.71 2.12
N GLU A 130 -15.42 -9.58 2.06
CA GLU A 130 -16.36 -9.33 0.97
C GLU A 130 -15.68 -9.34 -0.37
N TYR A 131 -14.48 -8.74 -0.43
CA TYR A 131 -13.70 -8.70 -1.66
C TYR A 131 -13.35 -10.12 -2.10
N ARG A 132 -12.87 -10.94 -1.18
CA ARG A 132 -12.50 -12.31 -1.51
C ARG A 132 -13.71 -13.09 -2.04
N LEU A 133 -14.84 -13.00 -1.36
CA LEU A 133 -16.04 -13.71 -1.79
C LEU A 133 -16.51 -13.25 -3.17
N GLN A 134 -16.47 -11.95 -3.41
CA GLN A 134 -16.88 -11.40 -4.68
C GLN A 134 -15.98 -11.86 -5.82
N GLN A 135 -14.68 -11.82 -5.59
CA GLN A 135 -13.72 -12.21 -6.61
C GLN A 135 -13.77 -13.71 -6.90
N LEU A 136 -13.93 -14.51 -5.88
CA LEU A 136 -14.00 -15.96 -6.07
C LEU A 136 -15.28 -16.37 -6.79
N ALA A 137 -16.35 -15.62 -6.61
CA ALA A 137 -17.60 -15.91 -7.31
C ALA A 137 -17.42 -15.63 -8.80
N GLN A 138 -16.64 -14.59 -9.14
CA GLN A 138 -16.40 -14.22 -10.53
C GLN A 138 -15.28 -15.03 -11.17
N HIS A 139 -14.30 -15.44 -10.36
CA HIS A 139 -13.13 -16.15 -10.86
C HIS A 139 -12.81 -17.32 -9.93
N PRO A 140 -13.59 -18.39 -10.03
CA PRO A 140 -13.41 -19.51 -9.10
C PRO A 140 -12.02 -20.11 -9.13
N LEU A 141 -11.49 -20.36 -7.95
CA LEU A 141 -10.14 -20.87 -7.83
C LEU A 141 -10.00 -22.32 -8.27
N GLU A 142 -11.08 -23.07 -8.20
CA GLU A 142 -10.99 -24.45 -8.54
C GLU A 142 -10.55 -24.66 -9.97
N ARG A 143 -10.71 -23.68 -10.80
CA ARG A 143 -10.25 -23.80 -12.16
C ARG A 143 -8.74 -23.88 -12.22
N VAL A 144 -8.10 -23.32 -11.23
CA VAL A 144 -6.67 -23.30 -11.18
C VAL A 144 -6.20 -24.50 -10.39
N ALA A 145 -6.93 -24.81 -9.38
CA ALA A 145 -6.56 -25.89 -8.51
C ALA A 145 -6.69 -27.27 -9.11
N LYS A 146 -7.71 -27.48 -9.88
CA LYS A 146 -7.93 -28.73 -10.43
C LYS A 146 -6.77 -29.45 -10.98
N PRO A 147 -6.09 -28.90 -11.85
CA PRO A 147 -4.98 -29.59 -12.48
C PRO A 147 -3.99 -30.09 -11.49
N SER A 148 -3.71 -29.34 -10.51
CA SER A 148 -2.70 -29.74 -9.60
C SER A 148 -3.23 -30.61 -8.51
N LYS A 149 -4.48 -30.45 -8.18
CA LYS A 149 -5.03 -31.19 -7.16
C LYS A 149 -5.19 -32.63 -7.40
N LYS A 150 -5.45 -33.00 -8.56
CA LYS A 150 -5.60 -34.31 -8.88
C LYS A 150 -4.45 -35.05 -8.51
N THR A 151 -3.35 -34.50 -8.72
CA THR A 151 -2.17 -35.22 -8.43
C THR A 151 -2.02 -35.35 -6.98
N ALA A 152 -2.45 -34.44 -6.36
CA ALA A 152 -2.28 -34.46 -4.97
C ALA A 152 -3.02 -35.57 -4.34
N LYS A 153 -3.85 -36.05 -4.94
CA LYS A 153 -4.63 -36.95 -4.33
C LYS A 153 -4.27 -38.18 -4.42
N LYS A 154 -4.04 -38.29 -4.95
CA LYS A 154 -3.84 -39.30 -5.02
C LYS A 154 -2.95 -39.73 -4.65
N SER A 155 -2.95 -39.23 -4.43
CA SER A 155 -2.24 -39.55 -4.10
C SER A 155 -2.06 -39.78 -3.66
#